data_40868487ad61c15865d4081bd00ce3ef
#
_entry.id   40868487ad61c15865d4081bd00ce3ef
#
_cell.length_a   1.000
_cell.length_b   1.000
_cell.length_c   1.000
_cell.angle_alpha   90.00
_cell.angle_beta   90.00
_cell.angle_gamma   90.00
#
_symmetry.space_group_name_H-M   'P 1'
#
loop_
_entity.id
_entity.type
_entity.pdbx_description
1 polymer ?
#
loop_
_entity_poly.entity_id
_entity_poly.type
_entity_poly.pdbx_seq_one_letter_code
_entity_poly.pdbx_strand_id
1 'polypeptide(L)'
;MYRITTSRMMTIPRTPIVKWRSCANLIYSNWINYFVYQSTPYDIHMIDNEDLAPVLKNNSDLTVAKFGGTSLADTEKFRQVKSIVQEDSARKYIVASAAGRSAENTVKVTDLLIEAAKKPEKFDENVKLISDRYCRIAEDLDLAVDISAKINRIREDFREIRESGGNPLPYLASRGEYLCAQLLAEYLGYDFVDGEELILFHNDGTLNLEATRNRIAEVLKDREHAVIPGFYGRTEDGRTYTFSRGGSDITGSLVAEAVKADLYENWTDVPGMLMADPKVVRNPLSVPVINYRELRELSLCGAEVLHEDAVAPARRRGIPINIRSTSEPKKPGTLIVKNADFYQTVLDVSGISGKNRLLLRLD
;
A
#
# COMPACT_ATOMS: atom_id res chain seq x y z
N MET A 1 -34.09 -13.86 24.39
CA MET A 1 -33.66 -13.92 25.78
C MET A 1 -33.18 -15.36 26.09
N TYR A 2 -31.91 -15.66 25.84
CA TYR A 2 -31.34 -16.96 26.15
C TYR A 2 -30.45 -16.84 27.38
N ARG A 3 -30.84 -17.54 28.45
CA ARG A 3 -30.06 -17.68 29.68
C ARG A 3 -28.90 -18.66 29.41
N ILE A 4 -27.66 -18.19 29.53
CA ILE A 4 -26.49 -19.08 29.57
C ILE A 4 -26.26 -19.44 31.01
N THR A 5 -26.53 -20.70 31.36
CA THR A 5 -26.16 -21.30 32.64
C THR A 5 -24.67 -21.60 32.62
N THR A 6 -23.97 -21.00 33.55
CA THR A 6 -22.58 -21.29 33.87
C THR A 6 -22.49 -22.65 34.57
N SER A 7 -22.03 -23.67 33.89
CA SER A 7 -21.31 -24.81 34.50
C SER A 7 -20.97 -25.86 33.45
N ARG A 8 -19.74 -25.83 32.96
CA ARG A 8 -18.89 -27.00 32.67
C ARG A 8 -17.56 -26.49 32.13
N MET A 9 -16.52 -26.71 32.89
CA MET A 9 -15.16 -26.70 32.38
C MET A 9 -15.10 -27.68 31.20
N MET A 10 -14.90 -27.14 29.97
CA MET A 10 -14.49 -27.98 28.86
C MET A 10 -13.01 -28.26 28.99
N THR A 11 -12.67 -29.48 29.31
CA THR A 11 -11.35 -30.06 29.08
C THR A 11 -11.11 -30.07 27.56
N ILE A 12 -10.16 -29.29 27.13
CA ILE A 12 -9.72 -29.24 25.70
C ILE A 12 -8.94 -30.53 25.43
N PRO A 13 -9.34 -31.35 24.44
CA PRO A 13 -8.53 -32.49 24.01
C PRO A 13 -7.23 -31.98 23.38
N ARG A 14 -6.11 -32.60 23.72
CA ARG A 14 -4.82 -32.41 23.05
C ARG A 14 -4.91 -33.02 21.65
N THR A 15 -5.43 -32.27 20.69
CA THR A 15 -5.28 -32.59 19.28
C THR A 15 -5.26 -31.28 18.48
N PRO A 16 -4.38 -31.17 17.47
CA PRO A 16 -4.11 -29.91 16.79
C PRO A 16 -5.23 -29.57 15.82
N ILE A 17 -5.37 -28.26 15.56
CA ILE A 17 -6.25 -27.68 14.55
C ILE A 17 -7.67 -27.41 15.05
N VAL A 18 -7.84 -26.33 15.78
CA VAL A 18 -9.13 -25.64 15.82
C VAL A 18 -9.17 -24.68 14.63
N LYS A 19 -9.69 -25.14 13.49
CA LYS A 19 -10.11 -24.27 12.39
C LYS A 19 -11.33 -23.50 12.87
N TRP A 20 -11.15 -22.25 13.27
CA TRP A 20 -12.27 -21.37 13.57
C TRP A 20 -12.98 -21.00 12.27
N ARG A 21 -14.15 -21.61 12.05
CA ARG A 21 -15.12 -21.09 11.09
C ARG A 21 -15.90 -19.99 11.78
N SER A 22 -15.90 -18.81 11.13
CA SER A 22 -16.70 -17.62 11.42
C SER A 22 -16.45 -16.94 12.78
N CYS A 23 -15.66 -15.88 12.76
CA CYS A 23 -15.54 -14.89 13.84
C CYS A 23 -16.76 -13.97 13.94
N ALA A 24 -17.96 -14.54 13.99
CA ALA A 24 -19.17 -13.76 14.14
C ALA A 24 -19.66 -13.81 15.55
N ASN A 25 -19.10 -13.53 16.62
CA ASN A 25 -19.69 -13.30 17.96
C ASN A 25 -18.69 -13.51 19.11
N LEU A 26 -17.60 -12.77 19.17
CA LEU A 26 -16.83 -12.67 20.40
C LEU A 26 -16.35 -11.24 20.63
N ILE A 27 -17.24 -10.41 21.10
CA ILE A 27 -16.93 -9.08 21.63
C ILE A 27 -17.09 -9.14 23.15
N TYR A 28 -16.00 -9.37 23.86
CA TYR A 28 -15.83 -8.91 25.23
C TYR A 28 -14.36 -8.59 25.47
N SER A 29 -14.08 -7.31 25.71
CA SER A 29 -12.74 -6.76 25.93
C SER A 29 -11.91 -7.45 27.03
N ASN A 30 -12.56 -8.14 27.95
CA ASN A 30 -11.90 -8.87 29.06
C ASN A 30 -11.35 -10.25 28.63
N TRP A 31 -11.83 -10.84 27.52
CA TRP A 31 -11.37 -12.14 27.05
C TRP A 31 -10.09 -12.07 26.23
N ILE A 32 -9.89 -10.97 25.51
CA ILE A 32 -8.68 -10.76 24.71
C ILE A 32 -7.44 -10.71 25.62
N ASN A 33 -7.52 -10.02 26.74
CA ASN A 33 -6.44 -9.99 27.72
C ASN A 33 -6.18 -11.35 28.38
N TYR A 34 -7.20 -12.19 28.53
CA TYR A 34 -7.07 -13.51 29.15
C TYR A 34 -6.40 -14.52 28.20
N PHE A 35 -6.71 -14.49 26.91
CA PHE A 35 -6.11 -15.41 25.92
C PHE A 35 -4.65 -15.08 25.61
N VAL A 36 -4.27 -13.81 25.58
CA VAL A 36 -2.89 -13.38 25.34
C VAL A 36 -1.97 -13.67 26.54
N TYR A 37 -2.53 -13.75 27.76
CA TYR A 37 -1.74 -13.93 28.99
C TYR A 37 -1.58 -15.38 29.45
N GLN A 38 -2.33 -16.34 28.90
CA GLN A 38 -2.26 -17.74 29.28
C GLN A 38 -1.55 -18.68 28.30
N SER A 39 -0.99 -18.16 27.20
CA SER A 39 -0.03 -18.92 26.42
C SER A 39 1.23 -19.10 27.28
N THR A 40 1.42 -20.31 27.77
CA THR A 40 2.63 -20.76 28.45
C THR A 40 3.90 -20.34 27.71
N PRO A 41 5.03 -20.20 28.41
CA PRO A 41 6.30 -19.88 27.80
C PRO A 41 6.77 -21.06 26.95
N TYR A 42 6.24 -21.17 25.74
CA TYR A 42 6.98 -21.83 24.68
C TYR A 42 8.04 -20.82 24.27
N ASP A 43 9.29 -21.25 24.23
CA ASP A 43 10.36 -20.52 23.58
C ASP A 43 9.88 -20.22 22.15
N ILE A 44 9.38 -18.99 21.95
CA ILE A 44 9.05 -18.48 20.63
C ILE A 44 10.43 -18.26 19.99
N HIS A 45 10.92 -19.26 19.27
CA HIS A 45 11.99 -19.03 18.33
C HIS A 45 11.47 -17.98 17.36
N MET A 46 11.88 -16.74 17.58
CA MET A 46 11.68 -15.67 16.62
C MET A 46 12.24 -16.21 15.32
N ILE A 47 11.42 -16.24 14.26
CA ILE A 47 11.93 -16.51 12.93
C ILE A 47 12.90 -15.36 12.64
N ASP A 48 14.18 -15.65 12.71
CA ASP A 48 15.22 -14.68 12.47
C ASP A 48 15.22 -14.31 10.97
N ASN A 49 15.79 -13.16 10.66
CA ASN A 49 15.96 -12.70 9.27
C ASN A 49 16.64 -13.76 8.38
N GLU A 50 17.38 -14.69 8.99
CA GLU A 50 18.07 -15.78 8.29
C GLU A 50 17.10 -16.85 7.77
N ASP A 51 15.96 -17.09 8.43
CA ASP A 51 14.97 -18.10 8.03
C ASP A 51 14.06 -17.63 6.89
N LEU A 52 13.80 -16.32 6.79
CA LEU A 52 13.09 -15.72 5.65
C LEU A 52 14.03 -15.33 4.49
N ALA A 53 15.31 -15.16 4.79
CA ALA A 53 16.33 -14.79 3.81
C ALA A 53 16.39 -15.70 2.57
N PRO A 54 16.24 -17.03 2.67
CA PRO A 54 16.24 -17.91 1.49
C PRO A 54 15.07 -17.65 0.55
N VAL A 55 13.90 -17.24 1.08
CA VAL A 55 12.70 -16.95 0.29
C VAL A 55 12.79 -15.59 -0.38
N LEU A 56 13.36 -14.63 0.32
CA LEU A 56 13.54 -13.25 -0.16
C LEU A 56 14.82 -13.08 -0.98
N LYS A 57 15.84 -13.93 -0.77
CA LYS A 57 17.14 -13.89 -1.46
C LYS A 57 17.27 -14.86 -2.63
N ASN A 58 16.37 -15.83 -2.79
CA ASN A 58 16.45 -16.76 -3.90
C ASN A 58 16.02 -16.08 -5.22
N ASN A 59 17.01 -15.45 -5.87
CA ASN A 59 16.97 -15.04 -7.28
C ASN A 59 15.78 -14.17 -7.68
N SER A 60 15.50 -13.10 -6.92
CA SER A 60 14.66 -12.05 -7.41
C SER A 60 15.47 -11.18 -8.37
N ASP A 61 15.36 -11.44 -9.66
CA ASP A 61 15.98 -10.62 -10.71
C ASP A 61 15.16 -9.36 -10.98
N LEU A 62 13.88 -9.35 -10.56
CA LEU A 62 12.93 -8.28 -10.80
C LEU A 62 11.98 -8.08 -9.63
N THR A 63 12.16 -6.98 -8.93
CA THR A 63 11.28 -6.52 -7.85
C THR A 63 10.59 -5.21 -8.26
N VAL A 64 9.28 -5.16 -8.02
CA VAL A 64 8.51 -3.92 -8.05
C VAL A 64 8.35 -3.42 -6.61
N ALA A 65 8.78 -2.20 -6.33
CA ALA A 65 8.69 -1.60 -5.00
C ALA A 65 7.76 -0.39 -5.01
N LYS A 66 6.69 -0.42 -4.19
CA LYS A 66 5.80 0.73 -4.00
C LYS A 66 6.10 1.41 -2.68
N PHE A 67 6.21 2.72 -2.70
CA PHE A 67 6.41 3.55 -1.51
C PHE A 67 5.15 4.36 -1.19
N GLY A 68 4.65 4.21 0.06
CA GLY A 68 3.49 4.93 0.57
C GLY A 68 3.77 6.42 0.82
N GLY A 69 2.71 7.21 1.01
CA GLY A 69 2.86 8.66 1.15
C GLY A 69 3.69 9.08 2.37
N THR A 70 3.60 8.39 3.50
CA THR A 70 4.44 8.64 4.68
C THR A 70 5.91 8.36 4.43
N SER A 71 6.20 7.43 3.50
CA SER A 71 7.57 7.11 3.05
C SER A 71 8.16 8.13 2.08
N LEU A 72 7.35 9.07 1.58
CA LEU A 72 7.73 10.13 0.63
C LEU A 72 7.31 11.52 1.14
N ALA A 73 7.21 11.66 2.46
CA ALA A 73 6.63 12.84 3.09
C ALA A 73 7.52 14.09 3.05
N ASP A 74 8.83 13.93 3.04
CA ASP A 74 9.81 15.02 3.11
C ASP A 74 11.17 14.57 2.56
N THR A 75 12.12 15.49 2.54
CA THR A 75 13.48 15.28 2.02
C THR A 75 14.21 14.10 2.67
N GLU A 76 14.09 13.94 3.99
CA GLU A 76 14.75 12.84 4.70
C GLU A 76 14.16 11.49 4.30
N LYS A 77 12.86 11.43 4.09
CA LYS A 77 12.16 10.25 3.57
C LYS A 77 12.60 9.90 2.15
N PHE A 78 12.80 10.87 1.29
CA PHE A 78 13.38 10.64 -0.05
C PHE A 78 14.78 10.03 0.04
N ARG A 79 15.65 10.54 0.95
CA ARG A 79 16.99 9.96 1.18
C ARG A 79 16.90 8.50 1.64
N GLN A 80 15.98 8.22 2.56
CA GLN A 80 15.73 6.87 3.06
C GLN A 80 15.24 5.93 1.94
N VAL A 81 14.30 6.38 1.11
CA VAL A 81 13.82 5.61 -0.04
C VAL A 81 14.95 5.32 -1.03
N LYS A 82 15.79 6.31 -1.35
CA LYS A 82 16.98 6.09 -2.21
C LYS A 82 17.90 5.03 -1.66
N SER A 83 18.23 5.10 -0.36
CA SER A 83 19.04 4.09 0.29
C SER A 83 18.44 2.69 0.17
N ILE A 84 17.12 2.56 0.42
CA ILE A 84 16.40 1.28 0.28
C ILE A 84 16.46 0.78 -1.17
N VAL A 85 16.17 1.63 -2.16
CA VAL A 85 16.17 1.23 -3.56
C VAL A 85 17.55 0.76 -4.02
N GLN A 86 18.60 1.48 -3.63
CA GLN A 86 19.99 1.18 -4.02
C GLN A 86 20.60 -0.04 -3.29
N GLU A 87 20.01 -0.47 -2.17
CA GLU A 87 20.48 -1.65 -1.42
C GLU A 87 20.23 -2.96 -2.18
N ASP A 88 19.26 -2.96 -3.15
CA ASP A 88 18.92 -4.15 -3.92
C ASP A 88 18.67 -3.78 -5.38
N SER A 89 19.57 -4.18 -6.27
CA SER A 89 19.50 -3.91 -7.72
C SER A 89 18.31 -4.59 -8.42
N ALA A 90 17.65 -5.54 -7.78
CA ALA A 90 16.41 -6.14 -8.30
C ALA A 90 15.22 -5.17 -8.26
N ARG A 91 15.26 -4.07 -7.48
CA ARG A 91 14.21 -3.04 -7.39
C ARG A 91 14.24 -2.12 -8.61
N LYS A 92 13.75 -2.63 -9.74
CA LYS A 92 13.81 -1.95 -11.04
C LYS A 92 12.65 -0.98 -11.27
N TYR A 93 11.44 -1.33 -10.81
CA TYR A 93 10.26 -0.48 -11.01
C TYR A 93 9.72 0.01 -9.67
N ILE A 94 9.67 1.33 -9.55
CA ILE A 94 9.28 2.01 -8.31
C ILE A 94 7.91 2.69 -8.53
N VAL A 95 6.95 2.42 -7.63
CA VAL A 95 5.65 3.10 -7.66
C VAL A 95 5.58 4.09 -6.51
N ALA A 96 5.38 5.36 -6.82
CA ALA A 96 5.34 6.44 -5.85
C ALA A 96 3.92 6.90 -5.55
N SER A 97 3.60 7.06 -4.25
CA SER A 97 2.41 7.77 -3.79
C SER A 97 2.71 9.27 -3.66
N ALA A 98 1.67 10.11 -3.57
CA ALA A 98 1.82 11.51 -3.19
C ALA A 98 2.43 11.65 -1.79
N ALA A 99 3.11 12.76 -1.53
CA ALA A 99 3.70 13.05 -0.23
C ALA A 99 2.64 13.06 0.88
N GLY A 100 2.83 12.19 1.86
CA GLY A 100 1.96 12.01 3.02
C GLY A 100 2.19 13.04 4.12
N ARG A 101 1.80 12.71 5.35
CA ARG A 101 2.03 13.58 6.52
C ARG A 101 3.46 13.44 7.02
N SER A 102 4.01 14.55 7.51
CA SER A 102 5.25 14.61 8.29
C SER A 102 5.05 15.50 9.52
N ALA A 103 6.08 15.64 10.35
CA ALA A 103 6.04 16.54 11.50
C ALA A 103 5.79 18.00 11.09
N GLU A 104 6.39 18.42 9.96
CA GLU A 104 6.24 19.80 9.44
C GLU A 104 4.96 19.96 8.59
N ASN A 105 4.53 18.90 7.89
CA ASN A 105 3.42 18.92 6.96
C ASN A 105 2.31 17.99 7.45
N THR A 106 1.40 18.51 8.27
CA THR A 106 0.33 17.73 8.92
C THR A 106 -0.81 17.32 7.98
N VAL A 107 -0.90 17.93 6.78
CA VAL A 107 -1.91 17.62 5.77
C VAL A 107 -1.27 16.88 4.60
N LYS A 108 -1.96 15.85 4.11
CA LYS A 108 -1.49 15.12 2.91
C LYS A 108 -1.68 15.97 1.66
N VAL A 109 -0.76 15.85 0.71
CA VAL A 109 -0.87 16.54 -0.58
C VAL A 109 -2.16 16.16 -1.31
N THR A 110 -2.57 14.89 -1.29
CA THR A 110 -3.82 14.44 -1.93
C THR A 110 -5.05 15.10 -1.29
N ASP A 111 -5.06 15.31 0.06
CA ASP A 111 -6.17 15.98 0.75
C ASP A 111 -6.28 17.45 0.33
N LEU A 112 -5.14 18.17 0.18
CA LEU A 112 -5.09 19.55 -0.30
C LEU A 112 -5.60 19.67 -1.76
N LEU A 113 -5.22 18.73 -2.63
CA LEU A 113 -5.66 18.71 -4.03
C LEU A 113 -7.14 18.40 -4.17
N ILE A 114 -7.66 17.46 -3.38
CA ILE A 114 -9.10 17.16 -3.34
C ILE A 114 -9.89 18.35 -2.82
N GLU A 115 -9.41 19.05 -1.79
CA GLU A 115 -10.06 20.25 -1.30
C GLU A 115 -10.04 21.37 -2.35
N ALA A 116 -8.91 21.60 -3.04
CA ALA A 116 -8.78 22.56 -4.11
C ALA A 116 -9.74 22.28 -5.28
N ALA A 117 -9.97 21.01 -5.63
CA ALA A 117 -10.92 20.62 -6.65
C ALA A 117 -12.37 20.91 -6.26
N LYS A 118 -12.73 20.67 -4.98
CA LYS A 118 -14.10 20.85 -4.46
C LYS A 118 -14.41 22.29 -4.08
N LYS A 119 -13.39 23.07 -3.68
CA LYS A 119 -13.50 24.45 -3.20
C LYS A 119 -12.54 25.34 -4.00
N PRO A 120 -12.98 25.87 -5.14
CA PRO A 120 -12.10 26.68 -6.03
C PRO A 120 -11.49 27.90 -5.34
N GLU A 121 -12.14 28.44 -4.33
CA GLU A 121 -11.63 29.54 -3.50
C GLU A 121 -10.40 29.16 -2.67
N LYS A 122 -10.20 27.86 -2.42
CA LYS A 122 -9.02 27.29 -1.72
C LYS A 122 -7.90 26.86 -2.67
N PHE A 123 -8.13 26.91 -3.97
CA PHE A 123 -7.21 26.38 -4.96
C PHE A 123 -5.82 27.01 -4.85
N ASP A 124 -5.72 28.34 -4.87
CA ASP A 124 -4.43 29.02 -4.86
C ASP A 124 -3.66 28.83 -3.55
N GLU A 125 -4.37 28.83 -2.41
CA GLU A 125 -3.79 28.56 -1.10
C GLU A 125 -3.20 27.13 -1.04
N ASN A 126 -4.00 26.13 -1.40
CA ASN A 126 -3.61 24.73 -1.33
C ASN A 126 -2.48 24.40 -2.32
N VAL A 127 -2.56 24.91 -3.56
CA VAL A 127 -1.54 24.70 -4.56
C VAL A 127 -0.22 25.38 -4.16
N LYS A 128 -0.27 26.53 -3.49
CA LYS A 128 0.94 27.15 -2.92
C LYS A 128 1.60 26.27 -1.86
N LEU A 129 0.84 25.72 -0.91
CA LEU A 129 1.38 24.80 0.11
C LEU A 129 2.05 23.58 -0.54
N ILE A 130 1.45 23.04 -1.58
CA ILE A 130 2.01 21.91 -2.34
C ILE A 130 3.29 22.31 -3.08
N SER A 131 3.27 23.47 -3.75
CA SER A 131 4.44 24.03 -4.43
C SER A 131 5.60 24.22 -3.46
N ASP A 132 5.36 24.93 -2.36
CA ASP A 132 6.39 25.22 -1.35
C ASP A 132 7.03 23.92 -0.82
N ARG A 133 6.22 22.88 -0.60
CA ARG A 133 6.69 21.58 -0.14
C ARG A 133 7.56 20.86 -1.17
N TYR A 134 7.10 20.74 -2.41
CA TYR A 134 7.86 20.03 -3.44
C TYR A 134 9.07 20.80 -3.93
N CYS A 135 9.01 22.15 -4.01
CA CYS A 135 10.17 22.99 -4.27
C CYS A 135 11.24 22.78 -3.21
N ARG A 136 10.88 22.77 -1.92
CA ARG A 136 11.82 22.52 -0.85
C ARG A 136 12.49 21.15 -0.96
N ILE A 137 11.73 20.08 -1.28
CA ILE A 137 12.30 18.76 -1.51
C ILE A 137 13.28 18.78 -2.68
N ALA A 138 12.93 19.47 -3.79
CA ALA A 138 13.80 19.59 -4.94
C ALA A 138 15.10 20.35 -4.61
N GLU A 139 15.00 21.47 -3.92
CA GLU A 139 16.13 22.28 -3.47
C GLU A 139 17.05 21.51 -2.53
N ASP A 140 16.50 20.87 -1.50
CA ASP A 140 17.25 20.10 -0.49
C ASP A 140 17.97 18.87 -1.07
N LEU A 141 17.51 18.37 -2.22
CA LEU A 141 18.08 17.21 -2.93
C LEU A 141 18.88 17.62 -4.19
N ASP A 142 19.03 18.93 -4.46
CA ASP A 142 19.75 19.48 -5.62
C ASP A 142 19.21 18.89 -6.95
N LEU A 143 17.88 18.91 -7.12
CA LEU A 143 17.21 18.40 -8.32
C LEU A 143 16.91 19.51 -9.31
N ALA A 144 17.05 19.21 -10.61
CA ALA A 144 16.81 20.16 -11.69
C ALA A 144 15.31 20.25 -12.10
N VAL A 145 14.44 19.38 -11.56
CA VAL A 145 12.98 19.42 -11.85
C VAL A 145 12.39 20.77 -11.53
N ASP A 146 11.92 21.48 -12.54
CA ASP A 146 11.20 22.75 -12.36
C ASP A 146 9.77 22.51 -11.86
N ILE A 147 9.64 22.42 -10.54
CA ILE A 147 8.33 22.27 -9.87
C ILE A 147 7.43 23.46 -10.15
N SER A 148 7.99 24.67 -10.22
CA SER A 148 7.22 25.90 -10.45
C SER A 148 6.55 25.90 -11.82
N ALA A 149 7.28 25.50 -12.87
CA ALA A 149 6.72 25.35 -14.21
C ALA A 149 5.60 24.28 -14.25
N LYS A 150 5.79 23.15 -13.53
CA LYS A 150 4.77 22.10 -13.44
C LYS A 150 3.53 22.54 -12.68
N ILE A 151 3.68 23.29 -11.60
CA ILE A 151 2.57 23.88 -10.85
C ILE A 151 1.81 24.89 -11.72
N ASN A 152 2.50 25.70 -12.52
CA ASN A 152 1.84 26.63 -13.46
C ASN A 152 1.03 25.85 -14.50
N ARG A 153 1.56 24.77 -15.04
CA ARG A 153 0.80 23.91 -15.97
C ARG A 153 -0.44 23.30 -15.30
N ILE A 154 -0.33 22.82 -14.05
CA ILE A 154 -1.48 22.32 -13.28
C ILE A 154 -2.56 23.42 -13.11
N ARG A 155 -2.15 24.68 -12.92
CA ARG A 155 -3.09 25.83 -12.82
C ARG A 155 -3.81 26.09 -14.15
N GLU A 156 -3.10 26.00 -15.25
CA GLU A 156 -3.66 26.15 -16.60
C GLU A 156 -4.66 25.04 -16.90
N ASP A 157 -4.26 23.79 -16.74
CA ASP A 157 -5.12 22.62 -16.97
C ASP A 157 -6.38 22.64 -16.09
N PHE A 158 -6.25 23.06 -14.83
CA PHE A 158 -7.40 23.19 -13.94
C PHE A 158 -8.42 24.21 -14.46
N ARG A 159 -7.94 25.36 -14.98
CA ARG A 159 -8.82 26.40 -15.57
C ARG A 159 -9.49 25.85 -16.83
N GLU A 160 -8.73 25.26 -17.75
CA GLU A 160 -9.23 24.69 -19.00
C GLU A 160 -10.32 23.63 -18.76
N ILE A 161 -10.08 22.71 -17.80
CA ILE A 161 -11.05 21.67 -17.44
C ILE A 161 -12.35 22.30 -16.89
N ARG A 162 -12.26 23.34 -16.08
CA ARG A 162 -13.44 24.02 -15.54
C ARG A 162 -14.19 24.83 -16.57
N GLU A 163 -13.49 25.56 -17.42
CA GLU A 163 -14.08 26.35 -18.49
C GLU A 163 -14.81 25.49 -19.52
N SER A 164 -14.30 24.29 -19.79
CA SER A 164 -14.97 23.28 -20.61
C SER A 164 -16.15 22.57 -19.92
N GLY A 165 -16.43 22.86 -18.64
CA GLY A 165 -17.47 22.20 -17.86
C GLY A 165 -17.10 20.79 -17.38
N GLY A 166 -15.83 20.41 -17.48
CA GLY A 166 -15.30 19.13 -17.02
C GLY A 166 -15.18 19.05 -15.49
N ASN A 167 -14.98 17.83 -14.99
CA ASN A 167 -14.72 17.58 -13.58
C ASN A 167 -13.22 17.58 -13.29
N PRO A 168 -12.67 18.59 -12.58
CA PRO A 168 -11.24 18.68 -12.32
C PRO A 168 -10.74 17.76 -11.20
N LEU A 169 -11.63 17.09 -10.46
CA LEU A 169 -11.26 16.31 -9.29
C LEU A 169 -10.29 15.16 -9.59
N PRO A 170 -10.50 14.28 -10.58
CA PRO A 170 -9.55 13.20 -10.87
C PRO A 170 -8.19 13.74 -11.29
N TYR A 171 -8.18 14.78 -12.14
CA TYR A 171 -6.95 15.42 -12.59
C TYR A 171 -6.16 15.99 -11.40
N LEU A 172 -6.76 16.88 -10.60
CA LEU A 172 -6.04 17.46 -9.45
C LEU A 172 -5.59 16.39 -8.45
N ALA A 173 -6.47 15.45 -8.09
CA ALA A 173 -6.13 14.41 -7.12
C ALA A 173 -4.90 13.60 -7.51
N SER A 174 -4.65 13.40 -8.81
CA SER A 174 -3.50 12.65 -9.34
C SER A 174 -2.17 13.43 -9.33
N ARG A 175 -2.22 14.76 -9.27
CA ARG A 175 -1.01 15.60 -9.43
C ARG A 175 -0.02 15.46 -8.26
N GLY A 176 -0.48 15.00 -7.11
CA GLY A 176 0.39 14.71 -5.98
C GLY A 176 1.38 13.57 -6.28
N GLU A 177 0.88 12.46 -6.78
CA GLU A 177 1.67 11.32 -7.21
C GLU A 177 2.56 11.66 -8.41
N TYR A 178 2.02 12.42 -9.39
CA TYR A 178 2.75 12.89 -10.55
C TYR A 178 4.00 13.67 -10.17
N LEU A 179 3.86 14.73 -9.34
CA LEU A 179 4.98 15.56 -8.90
C LEU A 179 5.98 14.76 -8.05
N CYS A 180 5.48 13.95 -7.14
CA CYS A 180 6.30 13.11 -6.26
C CYS A 180 7.15 12.11 -7.05
N ALA A 181 6.54 11.43 -8.04
CA ALA A 181 7.23 10.46 -8.87
C ALA A 181 8.30 11.10 -9.75
N GLN A 182 8.08 12.33 -10.26
CA GLN A 182 9.09 13.03 -11.05
C GLN A 182 10.32 13.39 -10.22
N LEU A 183 10.12 13.92 -9.00
CA LEU A 183 11.24 14.18 -8.08
C LEU A 183 12.00 12.90 -7.74
N LEU A 184 11.26 11.82 -7.47
CA LEU A 184 11.88 10.55 -7.13
C LEU A 184 12.63 9.93 -8.32
N ALA A 185 12.11 10.05 -9.54
CA ALA A 185 12.75 9.56 -10.74
C ALA A 185 14.11 10.25 -10.97
N GLU A 186 14.13 11.58 -10.91
CA GLU A 186 15.38 12.32 -11.05
C GLU A 186 16.36 12.01 -9.91
N TYR A 187 15.87 11.95 -8.67
CA TYR A 187 16.71 11.65 -7.51
C TYR A 187 17.35 10.26 -7.59
N LEU A 188 16.65 9.27 -8.14
CA LEU A 188 17.17 7.92 -8.35
C LEU A 188 18.02 7.78 -9.61
N GLY A 189 17.86 8.68 -10.59
CA GLY A 189 18.41 8.55 -11.94
C GLY A 189 17.65 7.52 -12.78
N TYR A 190 16.35 7.35 -12.53
CA TYR A 190 15.47 6.42 -13.21
C TYR A 190 14.57 7.13 -14.22
N ASP A 191 14.06 6.40 -15.20
CA ASP A 191 13.06 6.94 -16.13
C ASP A 191 11.77 7.29 -15.39
N PHE A 192 11.17 8.43 -15.72
CA PHE A 192 9.80 8.74 -15.31
C PHE A 192 8.82 8.18 -16.35
N VAL A 193 7.82 7.43 -15.93
CA VAL A 193 6.75 6.91 -16.79
C VAL A 193 5.40 7.31 -16.19
N ASP A 194 4.63 8.13 -16.90
CA ASP A 194 3.36 8.65 -16.41
C ASP A 194 2.32 7.53 -16.21
N GLY A 195 1.52 7.61 -15.14
CA GLY A 195 0.41 6.69 -14.90
C GLY A 195 -0.60 6.65 -16.04
N GLU A 196 -0.83 7.77 -16.72
CA GLU A 196 -1.73 7.87 -17.88
C GLU A 196 -1.19 7.11 -19.11
N GLU A 197 0.11 6.87 -19.19
CA GLU A 197 0.68 6.04 -20.26
C GLU A 197 0.42 4.54 -20.02
N LEU A 198 0.23 4.13 -18.78
CA LEU A 198 0.23 2.73 -18.36
C LEU A 198 -1.15 2.19 -17.99
N ILE A 199 -1.94 2.96 -17.23
CA ILE A 199 -3.20 2.51 -16.65
C ILE A 199 -4.36 3.02 -17.50
N LEU A 200 -5.13 2.09 -18.03
CA LEU A 200 -6.22 2.37 -18.94
C LEU A 200 -7.57 1.99 -18.33
N PHE A 201 -8.50 2.93 -18.36
CA PHE A 201 -9.86 2.75 -17.90
C PHE A 201 -10.83 2.82 -19.08
N HIS A 202 -11.94 2.12 -19.00
CA HIS A 202 -13.09 2.38 -19.85
C HIS A 202 -13.72 3.74 -19.50
N ASN A 203 -14.54 4.30 -20.41
CA ASN A 203 -15.17 5.60 -20.18
C ASN A 203 -16.14 5.62 -19.00
N ASP A 204 -16.62 4.46 -18.56
CA ASP A 204 -17.44 4.28 -17.35
C ASP A 204 -16.62 4.26 -16.05
N GLY A 205 -15.27 4.32 -16.15
CA GLY A 205 -14.35 4.29 -15.02
C GLY A 205 -13.96 2.88 -14.55
N THR A 206 -14.39 1.83 -15.21
CA THR A 206 -13.92 0.48 -14.93
C THR A 206 -12.51 0.28 -15.51
N LEU A 207 -11.66 -0.46 -14.77
CA LEU A 207 -10.29 -0.75 -15.23
C LEU A 207 -10.31 -1.68 -16.44
N ASN A 208 -9.71 -1.26 -17.55
CA ASN A 208 -9.41 -2.15 -18.68
C ASN A 208 -8.14 -2.96 -18.36
N LEU A 209 -8.33 -4.06 -17.63
CA LEU A 209 -7.23 -4.85 -17.09
C LEU A 209 -6.31 -5.42 -18.18
N GLU A 210 -6.88 -5.90 -19.27
CA GLU A 210 -6.10 -6.52 -20.36
C GLU A 210 -5.27 -5.48 -21.09
N ALA A 211 -5.87 -4.38 -21.50
CA ALA A 211 -5.17 -3.28 -22.14
C ALA A 211 -4.09 -2.69 -21.24
N THR A 212 -4.38 -2.50 -19.94
CA THR A 212 -3.41 -2.03 -18.94
C THR A 212 -2.20 -2.96 -18.85
N ARG A 213 -2.41 -4.28 -18.71
CA ARG A 213 -1.30 -5.25 -18.63
C ARG A 213 -0.42 -5.24 -19.86
N ASN A 214 -1.05 -5.24 -21.03
CA ASN A 214 -0.33 -5.22 -22.31
C ASN A 214 0.47 -3.92 -22.45
N ARG A 215 -0.14 -2.80 -22.09
CA ARG A 215 0.51 -1.48 -22.17
C ARG A 215 1.69 -1.35 -21.21
N ILE A 216 1.55 -1.78 -19.96
CA ILE A 216 2.67 -1.80 -18.99
C ILE A 216 3.81 -2.66 -19.52
N ALA A 217 3.52 -3.88 -19.99
CA ALA A 217 4.53 -4.79 -20.50
C ALA A 217 5.26 -4.21 -21.72
N GLU A 218 4.54 -3.53 -22.63
CA GLU A 218 5.10 -2.87 -23.81
C GLU A 218 6.02 -1.70 -23.43
N VAL A 219 5.53 -0.79 -22.58
CA VAL A 219 6.24 0.45 -22.23
C VAL A 219 7.48 0.18 -21.37
N LEU A 220 7.41 -0.80 -20.48
CA LEU A 220 8.51 -1.10 -19.56
C LEU A 220 9.52 -2.11 -20.13
N LYS A 221 9.24 -2.74 -21.28
CA LYS A 221 10.08 -3.80 -21.86
C LYS A 221 11.55 -3.37 -22.07
N ASP A 222 11.75 -2.16 -22.57
CA ASP A 222 13.06 -1.64 -22.96
C ASP A 222 13.62 -0.64 -21.92
N ARG A 223 13.01 -0.56 -20.73
CA ARG A 223 13.46 0.29 -19.63
C ARG A 223 14.10 -0.55 -18.55
N GLU A 224 15.32 -0.22 -18.20
CA GLU A 224 16.04 -0.91 -17.13
C GLU A 224 15.45 -0.58 -15.76
N HIS A 225 15.14 0.72 -15.55
CA HIS A 225 14.56 1.23 -14.31
C HIS A 225 13.51 2.29 -14.62
N ALA A 226 12.43 2.31 -13.83
CA ALA A 226 11.43 3.36 -13.95
C ALA A 226 10.78 3.72 -12.62
N VAL A 227 10.38 5.00 -12.47
CA VAL A 227 9.48 5.48 -11.43
C VAL A 227 8.14 5.82 -12.05
N ILE A 228 7.08 5.30 -11.45
CA ILE A 228 5.71 5.37 -11.94
C ILE A 228 4.86 6.04 -10.85
N PRO A 229 4.13 7.12 -11.14
CA PRO A 229 3.14 7.63 -10.21
C PRO A 229 2.00 6.63 -10.07
N GLY A 230 1.67 6.30 -8.84
CA GLY A 230 0.54 5.41 -8.55
C GLY A 230 -0.81 6.13 -8.63
N PHE A 231 -1.91 5.41 -8.35
CA PHE A 231 -3.25 5.94 -8.09
C PHE A 231 -4.10 6.30 -9.31
N TYR A 232 -3.55 6.65 -10.46
CA TYR A 232 -4.30 7.15 -11.60
C TYR A 232 -3.86 6.57 -12.94
N GLY A 233 -4.68 6.80 -13.95
CA GLY A 233 -4.45 6.52 -15.35
C GLY A 233 -5.36 7.38 -16.21
N ARG A 234 -5.69 6.93 -17.42
CA ARG A 234 -6.58 7.64 -18.33
C ARG A 234 -7.72 6.76 -18.84
N THR A 235 -8.84 7.38 -19.16
CA THR A 235 -9.96 6.78 -19.87
C THR A 235 -9.70 6.70 -21.38
N GLU A 236 -10.50 5.96 -22.12
CA GLU A 236 -10.41 5.81 -23.59
C GLU A 236 -10.53 7.16 -24.32
N ASP A 237 -11.33 8.10 -23.78
CA ASP A 237 -11.49 9.46 -24.30
C ASP A 237 -10.40 10.43 -23.80
N GLY A 238 -9.36 9.92 -23.13
CA GLY A 238 -8.16 10.69 -22.77
C GLY A 238 -8.27 11.49 -21.47
N ARG A 239 -9.35 11.36 -20.70
CA ARG A 239 -9.49 12.03 -19.38
C ARG A 239 -8.71 11.30 -18.30
N THR A 240 -8.07 12.06 -17.40
CA THR A 240 -7.49 11.48 -16.17
C THR A 240 -8.56 10.81 -15.34
N TYR A 241 -8.28 9.60 -14.85
CA TYR A 241 -9.15 8.86 -13.95
C TYR A 241 -8.36 8.26 -12.80
N THR A 242 -8.97 8.16 -11.62
CA THR A 242 -8.30 7.70 -10.39
C THR A 242 -8.97 6.47 -9.82
N PHE A 243 -8.18 5.59 -9.20
CA PHE A 243 -8.74 4.52 -8.37
C PHE A 243 -9.44 5.12 -7.13
N SER A 244 -10.43 4.41 -6.62
CA SER A 244 -11.24 4.89 -5.48
C SER A 244 -10.50 4.81 -4.15
N ARG A 245 -9.72 3.75 -3.92
CA ARG A 245 -8.93 3.49 -2.70
C ARG A 245 -7.71 2.64 -3.00
N GLY A 246 -6.64 2.84 -2.22
CA GLY A 246 -5.43 2.02 -2.36
C GLY A 246 -4.78 2.07 -3.75
N GLY A 247 -5.02 3.13 -4.51
CA GLY A 247 -4.69 3.17 -5.93
C GLY A 247 -3.22 2.96 -6.23
N SER A 248 -2.32 3.49 -5.39
CA SER A 248 -0.88 3.25 -5.58
C SER A 248 -0.51 1.79 -5.31
N ASP A 249 -1.19 1.13 -4.36
CA ASP A 249 -0.99 -0.31 -4.11
C ASP A 249 -1.50 -1.14 -5.28
N ILE A 250 -2.66 -0.74 -5.86
CA ILE A 250 -3.21 -1.37 -7.08
C ILE A 250 -2.25 -1.19 -8.25
N THR A 251 -1.74 0.03 -8.46
CA THR A 251 -0.76 0.32 -9.53
C THR A 251 0.49 -0.56 -9.37
N GLY A 252 1.08 -0.64 -8.17
CA GLY A 252 2.25 -1.49 -7.90
C GLY A 252 1.99 -2.96 -8.22
N SER A 253 0.83 -3.47 -7.82
CA SER A 253 0.43 -4.85 -8.08
C SER A 253 0.17 -5.14 -9.56
N LEU A 254 -0.41 -4.17 -10.32
CA LEU A 254 -0.60 -4.27 -11.77
C LEU A 254 0.73 -4.24 -12.52
N VAL A 255 1.65 -3.37 -12.11
CA VAL A 255 3.01 -3.35 -12.67
C VAL A 255 3.69 -4.68 -12.42
N ALA A 256 3.68 -5.19 -11.18
CA ALA A 256 4.27 -6.48 -10.84
C ALA A 256 3.69 -7.62 -11.67
N GLU A 257 2.36 -7.67 -11.85
CA GLU A 257 1.68 -8.67 -12.68
C GLU A 257 2.13 -8.59 -14.14
N ALA A 258 2.20 -7.40 -14.72
CA ALA A 258 2.50 -7.17 -16.13
C ALA A 258 3.95 -7.48 -16.49
N VAL A 259 4.91 -7.06 -15.65
CA VAL A 259 6.35 -7.33 -15.86
C VAL A 259 6.76 -8.72 -15.39
N LYS A 260 5.83 -9.50 -14.80
CA LYS A 260 6.09 -10.82 -14.21
C LYS A 260 7.18 -10.76 -13.13
N ALA A 261 7.05 -9.81 -12.22
CA ALA A 261 8.00 -9.64 -11.12
C ALA A 261 8.08 -10.89 -10.24
N ASP A 262 9.25 -11.14 -9.69
CA ASP A 262 9.49 -12.22 -8.72
C ASP A 262 8.95 -11.84 -7.33
N LEU A 263 8.94 -10.52 -7.03
CA LEU A 263 8.50 -9.97 -5.76
C LEU A 263 7.81 -8.62 -5.96
N TYR A 264 6.74 -8.38 -5.22
CA TYR A 264 6.13 -7.06 -5.03
C TYR A 264 6.35 -6.59 -3.59
N GLU A 265 7.14 -5.54 -3.39
CA GLU A 265 7.36 -4.92 -2.09
C GLU A 265 6.40 -3.74 -1.89
N ASN A 266 5.68 -3.72 -0.77
CA ASN A 266 4.87 -2.59 -0.33
C ASN A 266 5.52 -1.95 0.90
N TRP A 267 6.20 -0.83 0.67
CA TRP A 267 6.88 -0.05 1.70
C TRP A 267 5.93 0.98 2.31
N THR A 268 5.77 0.90 3.62
CA THR A 268 4.83 1.71 4.41
C THR A 268 5.46 2.15 5.73
N ASP A 269 4.70 2.75 6.64
CA ASP A 269 5.14 3.19 7.97
C ASP A 269 4.97 2.14 9.07
N VAL A 270 4.35 1.00 8.75
CA VAL A 270 4.17 -0.10 9.71
C VAL A 270 5.15 -1.26 9.42
N PRO A 271 5.61 -1.98 10.46
CA PRO A 271 6.66 -3.01 10.31
C PRO A 271 6.16 -4.32 9.69
N GLY A 272 5.03 -4.33 9.02
CA GLY A 272 4.32 -5.49 8.48
C GLY A 272 2.95 -5.65 9.13
N MET A 273 2.32 -6.82 8.94
CA MET A 273 1.09 -7.16 9.63
C MET A 273 1.37 -7.49 11.09
N LEU A 274 0.49 -7.00 11.96
CA LEU A 274 0.48 -7.33 13.38
C LEU A 274 -0.66 -8.31 13.67
N MET A 275 -0.46 -9.23 14.60
CA MET A 275 -1.47 -10.23 14.99
C MET A 275 -2.74 -9.61 15.55
N ALA A 276 -2.67 -8.38 16.07
CA ALA A 276 -3.81 -7.63 16.59
C ALA A 276 -3.62 -6.13 16.42
N ASP A 277 -4.72 -5.36 16.51
CA ASP A 277 -4.66 -3.90 16.47
C ASP A 277 -3.83 -3.36 17.64
N PRO A 278 -2.74 -2.59 17.38
CA PRO A 278 -1.88 -2.03 18.43
C PRO A 278 -2.60 -1.01 19.33
N LYS A 279 -3.75 -0.49 18.91
CA LYS A 279 -4.61 0.36 19.74
C LYS A 279 -5.36 -0.43 20.81
N VAL A 280 -5.52 -1.74 20.63
CA VAL A 280 -6.26 -2.64 21.50
C VAL A 280 -5.30 -3.54 22.31
N VAL A 281 -4.29 -4.08 21.66
CA VAL A 281 -3.31 -4.99 22.26
C VAL A 281 -1.95 -4.32 22.34
N ARG A 282 -1.39 -4.28 23.55
CA ARG A 282 -0.06 -3.70 23.76
C ARG A 282 1.02 -4.65 23.22
N ASN A 283 1.89 -4.15 22.33
CA ASN A 283 2.99 -4.91 21.72
C ASN A 283 2.54 -6.20 21.02
N PRO A 284 1.62 -6.13 20.05
CA PRO A 284 1.21 -7.31 19.30
C PRO A 284 2.40 -7.86 18.51
N LEU A 285 2.47 -9.18 18.36
CA LEU A 285 3.50 -9.83 17.55
C LEU A 285 3.30 -9.53 16.07
N SER A 286 4.40 -9.49 15.32
CA SER A 286 4.36 -9.40 13.85
C SER A 286 4.03 -10.76 13.25
N VAL A 287 3.27 -10.77 12.16
CA VAL A 287 2.99 -11.95 11.34
C VAL A 287 4.07 -12.07 10.28
N PRO A 288 4.98 -13.04 10.35
CA PRO A 288 6.08 -13.11 9.39
C PRO A 288 5.63 -13.55 8.00
N VAL A 289 4.73 -14.53 7.93
CA VAL A 289 4.20 -15.07 6.67
C VAL A 289 2.70 -15.32 6.81
N ILE A 290 1.94 -15.01 5.76
CA ILE A 290 0.51 -15.25 5.67
C ILE A 290 0.14 -15.63 4.24
N ASN A 291 -0.88 -16.48 4.05
CA ASN A 291 -1.38 -16.74 2.71
C ASN A 291 -2.47 -15.74 2.29
N TYR A 292 -2.72 -15.64 0.98
CA TYR A 292 -3.72 -14.71 0.45
C TYR A 292 -5.14 -14.92 0.97
N ARG A 293 -5.49 -16.14 1.37
CA ARG A 293 -6.82 -16.45 1.92
C ARG A 293 -6.96 -15.92 3.34
N GLU A 294 -5.96 -16.16 4.18
CA GLU A 294 -5.93 -15.65 5.57
C GLU A 294 -5.95 -14.12 5.57
N LEU A 295 -5.13 -13.48 4.71
CA LEU A 295 -5.14 -12.03 4.55
C LEU A 295 -6.54 -11.50 4.22
N ARG A 296 -7.25 -12.15 3.28
CA ARG A 296 -8.61 -11.77 2.92
C ARG A 296 -9.57 -11.91 4.09
N GLU A 297 -9.50 -13.02 4.82
CA GLU A 297 -10.36 -13.24 5.99
C GLU A 297 -10.12 -12.18 7.07
N LEU A 298 -8.85 -11.84 7.36
CA LEU A 298 -8.51 -10.77 8.31
C LEU A 298 -8.99 -9.39 7.82
N SER A 299 -8.85 -9.10 6.54
CA SER A 299 -9.33 -7.83 5.95
C SER A 299 -10.86 -7.70 6.04
N LEU A 300 -11.60 -8.77 5.80
CA LEU A 300 -13.05 -8.81 5.98
C LEU A 300 -13.47 -8.60 7.45
N CYS A 301 -12.64 -9.07 8.39
CA CYS A 301 -12.83 -8.84 9.82
C CYS A 301 -12.39 -7.46 10.29
N GLY A 302 -11.76 -6.65 9.44
CA GLY A 302 -11.42 -5.25 9.71
C GLY A 302 -9.94 -4.93 9.86
N ALA A 303 -9.03 -5.85 9.57
CA ALA A 303 -7.61 -5.54 9.48
C ALA A 303 -7.37 -4.64 8.25
N GLU A 304 -6.84 -3.45 8.47
CA GLU A 304 -6.58 -2.46 7.41
C GLU A 304 -5.09 -2.50 7.02
N VAL A 305 -4.64 -3.54 6.32
CA VAL A 305 -3.24 -3.65 5.90
C VAL A 305 -3.10 -3.43 4.39
N LEU A 306 -3.88 -4.16 3.58
CA LEU A 306 -3.95 -3.99 2.13
C LEU A 306 -5.39 -4.19 1.66
N HIS A 307 -5.81 -3.37 0.71
CA HIS A 307 -7.12 -3.54 0.07
C HIS A 307 -7.10 -4.77 -0.85
N GLU A 308 -8.21 -5.52 -0.92
CA GLU A 308 -8.28 -6.76 -1.74
C GLU A 308 -7.95 -6.49 -3.22
N ASP A 309 -8.40 -5.36 -3.77
CA ASP A 309 -8.11 -4.97 -5.15
C ASP A 309 -6.62 -4.78 -5.40
N ALA A 310 -5.86 -4.33 -4.38
CA ALA A 310 -4.42 -4.17 -4.47
C ALA A 310 -3.67 -5.51 -4.48
N VAL A 311 -4.27 -6.53 -3.90
CA VAL A 311 -3.68 -7.88 -3.82
C VAL A 311 -4.03 -8.72 -5.06
N ALA A 312 -5.18 -8.48 -5.67
CA ALA A 312 -5.73 -9.32 -6.73
C ALA A 312 -4.81 -9.50 -7.96
N PRO A 313 -4.11 -8.47 -8.51
CA PRO A 313 -3.20 -8.66 -9.63
C PRO A 313 -2.03 -9.60 -9.30
N ALA A 314 -1.31 -9.36 -8.19
CA ALA A 314 -0.20 -10.20 -7.76
C ALA A 314 -0.65 -11.64 -7.46
N ARG A 315 -1.80 -11.80 -6.78
CA ARG A 315 -2.40 -13.11 -6.48
C ARG A 315 -2.68 -13.93 -7.74
N ARG A 316 -3.19 -13.31 -8.82
CA ARG A 316 -3.48 -14.01 -10.09
C ARG A 316 -2.25 -14.70 -10.67
N ARG A 317 -1.08 -14.09 -10.50
CA ARG A 317 0.21 -14.62 -10.95
C ARG A 317 0.94 -15.43 -9.88
N GLY A 318 0.47 -15.42 -8.65
CA GLY A 318 1.16 -16.06 -7.52
C GLY A 318 2.44 -15.32 -7.09
N ILE A 319 2.55 -14.02 -7.41
CA ILE A 319 3.70 -13.17 -7.05
C ILE A 319 3.63 -12.90 -5.54
N PRO A 320 4.66 -13.23 -4.76
CA PRO A 320 4.72 -12.88 -3.36
C PRO A 320 4.62 -11.36 -3.15
N ILE A 321 3.93 -10.94 -2.06
CA ILE A 321 3.88 -9.54 -1.65
C ILE A 321 4.60 -9.42 -0.31
N ASN A 322 5.58 -8.52 -0.19
CA ASN A 322 6.26 -8.25 1.06
C ASN A 322 5.89 -6.85 1.58
N ILE A 323 5.23 -6.79 2.74
CA ILE A 323 4.92 -5.53 3.44
C ILE A 323 6.08 -5.19 4.32
N ARG A 324 6.71 -4.03 4.10
CA ARG A 324 7.94 -3.61 4.79
C ARG A 324 7.83 -2.18 5.33
N SER A 325 8.57 -1.91 6.39
CA SER A 325 8.65 -0.56 6.97
C SER A 325 9.83 0.22 6.40
N THR A 326 9.55 1.43 5.91
CA THR A 326 10.61 2.37 5.54
C THR A 326 11.39 2.87 6.76
N SER A 327 10.78 2.91 7.94
CA SER A 327 11.45 3.32 9.18
C SER A 327 12.38 2.25 9.75
N GLU A 328 12.13 0.98 9.43
CA GLU A 328 12.89 -0.18 9.87
C GLU A 328 13.24 -1.11 8.69
N PRO A 329 14.01 -0.63 7.70
CA PRO A 329 14.20 -1.33 6.42
C PRO A 329 14.92 -2.67 6.56
N LYS A 330 15.62 -2.90 7.66
CA LYS A 330 16.28 -4.18 7.95
C LYS A 330 15.34 -5.25 8.48
N LYS A 331 14.15 -4.87 8.96
CA LYS A 331 13.14 -5.85 9.39
C LYS A 331 12.53 -6.54 8.16
N PRO A 332 12.30 -7.86 8.21
CA PRO A 332 11.80 -8.63 7.07
C PRO A 332 10.38 -8.24 6.67
N GLY A 333 9.58 -7.70 7.61
CA GLY A 333 8.19 -7.37 7.37
C GLY A 333 7.27 -8.60 7.38
N THR A 334 6.21 -8.56 6.58
CA THR A 334 5.26 -9.67 6.40
C THR A 334 5.26 -10.12 4.95
N LEU A 335 5.49 -11.40 4.72
CA LEU A 335 5.43 -12.01 3.40
C LEU A 335 4.04 -12.61 3.15
N ILE A 336 3.37 -12.20 2.09
CA ILE A 336 2.07 -12.73 1.65
C ILE A 336 2.32 -13.65 0.45
N VAL A 337 1.94 -14.91 0.56
CA VAL A 337 2.22 -15.95 -0.42
C VAL A 337 0.96 -16.74 -0.83
N LYS A 338 1.06 -17.50 -1.90
CA LYS A 338 -0.05 -18.37 -2.33
C LYS A 338 -0.27 -19.52 -1.36
N ASN A 339 0.81 -20.14 -0.90
CA ASN A 339 0.80 -21.24 0.05
C ASN A 339 1.84 -21.00 1.13
N ALA A 340 1.41 -20.89 2.38
CA ALA A 340 2.25 -20.67 3.55
C ALA A 340 2.71 -21.98 4.20
N ASP A 341 2.25 -23.16 3.74
CA ASP A 341 2.55 -24.44 4.38
C ASP A 341 4.05 -24.83 4.33
N PHE A 342 4.79 -24.23 3.38
CA PHE A 342 6.25 -24.39 3.28
C PHE A 342 7.02 -23.59 4.33
N TYR A 343 6.36 -22.58 4.91
CA TYR A 343 6.94 -21.76 5.94
C TYR A 343 6.42 -22.30 7.26
N GLN A 344 7.23 -23.01 8.00
CA GLN A 344 6.86 -23.48 9.35
C GLN A 344 6.64 -22.24 10.24
N THR A 345 5.42 -21.74 10.22
CA THR A 345 5.03 -20.67 11.13
C THR A 345 4.76 -21.30 12.50
N VAL A 346 5.52 -20.88 13.47
CA VAL A 346 5.35 -21.27 14.89
C VAL A 346 4.06 -20.69 15.49
N LEU A 347 3.31 -19.91 14.70
CA LEU A 347 2.10 -19.24 15.18
C LEU A 347 0.86 -20.09 14.92
N ASP A 348 0.21 -20.53 15.98
CA ASP A 348 -1.10 -21.23 15.92
C ASP A 348 -2.23 -20.30 15.42
N VAL A 349 -2.04 -18.97 15.45
CA VAL A 349 -3.00 -17.94 15.06
C VAL A 349 -2.31 -16.87 14.22
N SER A 350 -2.77 -16.67 12.99
CA SER A 350 -2.23 -15.64 12.08
C SER A 350 -2.64 -14.22 12.44
N GLY A 351 -3.74 -14.04 13.17
CA GLY A 351 -4.19 -12.73 13.61
C GLY A 351 -5.60 -12.71 14.18
N ILE A 352 -5.88 -11.63 14.91
CA ILE A 352 -7.19 -11.33 15.50
C ILE A 352 -7.61 -9.94 15.02
N SER A 353 -8.76 -9.84 14.39
CA SER A 353 -9.32 -8.58 13.92
C SER A 353 -10.80 -8.48 14.26
N GLY A 354 -11.27 -7.27 14.52
CA GLY A 354 -12.67 -7.00 14.81
C GLY A 354 -13.07 -5.58 14.43
N LYS A 355 -14.31 -5.43 14.00
CA LYS A 355 -14.93 -4.13 13.70
C LYS A 355 -16.30 -4.06 14.36
N ASN A 356 -16.64 -2.91 14.94
CA ASN A 356 -18.01 -2.64 15.37
C ASN A 356 -18.92 -2.57 14.14
N ARG A 357 -19.85 -3.52 14.01
CA ARG A 357 -20.83 -3.56 12.91
C ARG A 357 -22.25 -3.52 13.47
N LEU A 358 -23.10 -2.71 12.84
CA LEU A 358 -24.54 -2.77 13.06
C LEU A 358 -25.09 -3.98 12.29
N LEU A 359 -25.70 -4.92 12.97
CA LEU A 359 -26.39 -6.05 12.32
C LEU A 359 -27.81 -5.56 11.98
N LEU A 360 -28.05 -5.25 10.71
CA LEU A 360 -29.41 -5.04 10.19
C LEU A 360 -30.00 -6.42 9.88
N ARG A 361 -30.99 -6.84 10.66
CA ARG A 361 -31.83 -7.97 10.34
C ARG A 361 -32.95 -7.45 9.44
N LEU A 362 -32.93 -7.87 8.18
CA LEU A 362 -34.07 -7.71 7.29
C LEU A 362 -35.00 -8.92 7.52
N ASP A 363 -36.18 -8.65 8.07
CA ASP A 363 -37.26 -9.63 8.20
C ASP A 363 -38.03 -9.73 6.88
#